data_1c77a710819827e264f067c992d99eba
#
_entry.id   1c77a710819827e264f067c992d99eba
#
_cell.length_a   1.000
_cell.length_b   1.000
_cell.length_c   1.000
_cell.angle_alpha   90.00
_cell.angle_beta   90.00
_cell.angle_gamma   90.00
#
_symmetry.space_group_name_H-M   'P 1'
#
loop_
_entity.id
_entity.type
_entity.pdbx_description
1 polymer ?
#
loop_
_entity_poly.entity_id
_entity_poly.type
_entity_poly.pdbx_seq_one_letter_code
_entity_poly.pdbx_strand_id
1 'polypeptide(L)'
;MLDIDTVVAALGDPTRRRVLLGFYADGRPRTVDDVAAEVGVHRTVAFGHLERLAGLGLLASEPRRGFRGKPAKVYRLVAGPLEVNHPPRRHTDLAALLATALGRFGGEGEAAARAAGAGFALRLPGQGLERLEPLGAGYRLLEDRVVAGNCIFKEACDRQRHVVCSLHAGMLEAALDGPRVLPLGPDGKGGCTFQLMKEEH
;
A
#
# COMPACT_ATOMS: atom_id res chain seq x y z
N MET A 1 14.71 3.46 0.34
CA MET A 1 15.10 2.03 0.44
C MET A 1 15.97 1.87 1.65
N LEU A 2 15.60 0.99 2.58
CA LEU A 2 16.35 0.75 3.81
C LEU A 2 17.51 -0.23 3.52
N ASP A 3 18.66 0.03 4.15
CA ASP A 3 19.76 -0.94 4.13
C ASP A 3 19.48 -2.13 5.07
N ILE A 4 20.24 -3.21 4.88
CA ILE A 4 20.05 -4.46 5.63
C ILE A 4 20.25 -4.25 7.14
N ASP A 5 21.22 -3.43 7.55
CA ASP A 5 21.51 -3.22 8.96
C ASP A 5 20.38 -2.45 9.66
N THR A 6 19.79 -1.47 8.97
CA THR A 6 18.60 -0.75 9.42
C THR A 6 17.42 -1.71 9.63
N VAL A 7 17.20 -2.63 8.69
CA VAL A 7 16.11 -3.60 8.80
C VAL A 7 16.35 -4.59 9.95
N VAL A 8 17.56 -5.12 10.06
CA VAL A 8 17.93 -6.00 11.19
C VAL A 8 17.77 -5.26 12.51
N ALA A 9 18.22 -4.01 12.60
CA ALA A 9 18.05 -3.19 13.81
C ALA A 9 16.58 -2.93 14.15
N ALA A 10 15.69 -2.80 13.15
CA ALA A 10 14.25 -2.60 13.38
C ALA A 10 13.53 -3.89 13.75
N LEU A 11 13.79 -4.98 13.05
CA LEU A 11 13.00 -6.21 13.11
C LEU A 11 13.62 -7.32 13.97
N GLY A 12 14.89 -7.20 14.37
CA GLY A 12 15.59 -8.19 15.18
C GLY A 12 15.00 -8.40 16.58
N ASP A 13 14.44 -7.35 17.18
CA ASP A 13 13.74 -7.44 18.45
C ASP A 13 12.26 -7.81 18.25
N PRO A 14 11.75 -8.91 18.85
CA PRO A 14 10.36 -9.37 18.63
C PRO A 14 9.31 -8.35 19.06
N THR A 15 9.55 -7.61 20.15
CA THR A 15 8.60 -6.61 20.66
C THR A 15 8.58 -5.40 19.72
N ARG A 16 9.74 -4.90 19.30
CA ARG A 16 9.84 -3.79 18.37
C ARG A 16 9.22 -4.14 17.01
N ARG A 17 9.41 -5.38 16.55
CA ARG A 17 8.75 -5.88 15.34
C ARG A 17 7.23 -5.85 15.47
N ARG A 18 6.65 -6.33 16.61
CA ARG A 18 5.20 -6.24 16.85
C ARG A 18 4.70 -4.80 16.87
N VAL A 19 5.44 -3.89 17.51
CA VAL A 19 5.11 -2.45 17.49
C VAL A 19 5.03 -1.93 16.07
N LEU A 20 6.04 -2.17 15.23
CA LEU A 20 6.06 -1.70 13.85
C LEU A 20 4.91 -2.30 13.02
N LEU A 21 4.68 -3.61 13.12
CA LEU A 21 3.60 -4.28 12.41
C LEU A 21 2.22 -3.76 12.81
N GLY A 22 2.01 -3.36 14.07
CA GLY A 22 0.80 -2.68 14.51
C GLY A 22 0.52 -1.40 13.73
N PHE A 23 1.54 -0.57 13.48
CA PHE A 23 1.38 0.63 12.66
C PHE A 23 1.05 0.31 11.20
N TYR A 24 1.59 -0.77 10.64
CA TYR A 24 1.25 -1.19 9.27
C TYR A 24 -0.17 -1.74 9.16
N ALA A 25 -0.70 -2.35 10.22
CA ALA A 25 -2.01 -3.00 10.19
C ALA A 25 -3.18 -2.02 9.96
N ASP A 26 -3.10 -0.81 10.51
CA ASP A 26 -4.21 0.14 10.45
C ASP A 26 -3.81 1.60 10.17
N GLY A 27 -2.51 1.90 10.13
CA GLY A 27 -1.98 3.23 9.85
C GLY A 27 -2.26 4.30 10.93
N ARG A 28 -2.88 3.94 12.06
CA ARG A 28 -3.29 4.90 13.08
C ARG A 28 -2.11 5.48 13.84
N PRO A 29 -2.09 6.79 14.11
CA PRO A 29 -1.14 7.38 15.05
C PRO A 29 -1.34 6.83 16.48
N ARG A 30 -0.25 6.59 17.20
CA ARG A 30 -0.26 6.03 18.56
C ARG A 30 0.61 6.83 19.52
N THR A 31 0.17 6.92 20.77
CA THR A 31 0.99 7.39 21.88
C THR A 31 1.83 6.23 22.46
N VAL A 32 2.77 6.56 23.36
CA VAL A 32 3.53 5.55 24.10
C VAL A 32 2.61 4.64 24.92
N ASP A 33 1.55 5.21 25.50
CA ASP A 33 0.61 4.47 26.35
C ASP A 33 -0.24 3.51 25.52
N ASP A 34 -0.68 3.92 24.32
CA ASP A 34 -1.39 3.05 23.39
C ASP A 34 -0.55 1.83 23.02
N VAL A 35 0.72 2.06 22.63
CA VAL A 35 1.63 0.98 22.25
C VAL A 35 1.96 0.08 23.45
N ALA A 36 2.19 0.64 24.64
CA ALA A 36 2.46 -0.15 25.84
C ALA A 36 1.30 -1.10 26.15
N ALA A 37 0.06 -0.62 26.04
CA ALA A 37 -1.14 -1.43 26.25
C ALA A 37 -1.31 -2.50 25.14
N GLU A 38 -1.14 -2.15 23.86
CA GLU A 38 -1.32 -3.06 22.73
C GLU A 38 -0.32 -4.23 22.71
N VAL A 39 0.95 -3.96 23.04
CA VAL A 39 1.99 -5.01 23.02
C VAL A 39 2.27 -5.64 24.38
N GLY A 40 1.63 -5.16 25.46
CA GLY A 40 1.76 -5.72 26.81
C GLY A 40 3.12 -5.51 27.44
N VAL A 41 3.71 -4.32 27.31
CA VAL A 41 5.02 -3.98 27.89
C VAL A 41 4.94 -2.71 28.74
N HIS A 42 5.93 -2.54 29.63
CA HIS A 42 6.02 -1.31 30.40
C HIS A 42 6.24 -0.08 29.49
N ARG A 43 5.66 1.06 29.87
CA ARG A 43 5.73 2.33 29.13
C ARG A 43 7.15 2.73 28.70
N THR A 44 8.15 2.55 29.59
CA THR A 44 9.55 2.86 29.28
C THR A 44 10.10 1.99 28.15
N VAL A 45 9.72 0.72 28.10
CA VAL A 45 10.11 -0.22 27.04
C VAL A 45 9.46 0.18 25.72
N ALA A 46 8.15 0.47 25.74
CA ALA A 46 7.42 0.95 24.56
C ALA A 46 8.04 2.25 24.00
N PHE A 47 8.37 3.20 24.89
CA PHE A 47 9.06 4.43 24.50
C PHE A 47 10.40 4.17 23.82
N GLY A 48 11.23 3.27 24.37
CA GLY A 48 12.52 2.90 23.79
C GLY A 48 12.38 2.30 22.39
N HIS A 49 11.38 1.42 22.17
CA HIS A 49 11.11 0.86 20.86
C HIS A 49 10.62 1.92 19.84
N LEU A 50 9.73 2.82 20.27
CA LEU A 50 9.22 3.91 19.43
C LEU A 50 10.31 4.90 19.01
N GLU A 51 11.15 5.33 19.97
CA GLU A 51 12.29 6.23 19.65
C GLU A 51 13.32 5.54 18.75
N ARG A 52 13.56 4.22 18.95
CA ARG A 52 14.45 3.48 18.03
C ARG A 52 13.89 3.39 16.63
N LEU A 53 12.60 3.09 16.46
CA LEU A 53 11.94 3.06 15.15
C LEU A 53 11.91 4.45 14.49
N ALA A 54 11.72 5.51 15.29
CA ALA A 54 11.79 6.88 14.80
C ALA A 54 13.22 7.26 14.35
N GLY A 55 14.24 6.87 15.14
CA GLY A 55 15.65 7.08 14.78
C GLY A 55 16.08 6.32 13.51
N LEU A 56 15.40 5.22 13.17
CA LEU A 56 15.58 4.48 11.91
C LEU A 56 14.76 5.05 10.74
N GLY A 57 13.98 6.12 10.97
CA GLY A 57 13.15 6.74 9.95
C GLY A 57 11.88 5.97 9.57
N LEU A 58 11.52 4.93 10.36
CA LEU A 58 10.29 4.14 10.14
C LEU A 58 9.05 4.79 10.75
N LEU A 59 9.23 5.55 11.83
CA LEU A 59 8.18 6.35 12.45
C LEU A 59 8.59 7.82 12.49
N ALA A 60 7.61 8.71 12.40
CA ALA A 60 7.74 10.12 12.73
C ALA A 60 7.08 10.39 14.07
N SER A 61 7.62 11.31 14.88
CA SER A 61 7.03 11.72 16.15
C SER A 61 6.66 13.20 16.13
N GLU A 62 5.48 13.51 16.67
CA GLU A 62 4.98 14.87 16.80
C GLU A 62 4.46 15.12 18.21
N PRO A 63 4.60 16.36 18.75
CA PRO A 63 3.98 16.69 20.03
C PRO A 63 2.46 16.74 19.88
N ARG A 64 1.75 16.05 20.77
CA ARG A 64 0.29 16.14 20.85
C ARG A 64 -0.10 17.49 21.45
N ARG A 65 -0.76 18.34 20.65
CA ARG A 65 -1.26 19.66 21.12
C ARG A 65 -2.56 19.48 21.92
N GLY A 66 -2.79 20.34 22.90
CA GLY A 66 -4.11 20.50 23.53
C GLY A 66 -4.28 19.97 24.95
N PHE A 67 -3.22 19.57 25.67
CA PHE A 67 -3.31 19.18 27.09
C PHE A 67 -2.40 20.02 27.99
N ARG A 68 -2.86 20.34 29.21
CA ARG A 68 -2.01 20.93 30.26
C ARG A 68 -0.98 19.88 30.72
N GLY A 69 0.30 20.22 30.70
CA GLY A 69 1.42 19.38 31.09
C GLY A 69 2.43 19.18 29.97
N LYS A 70 3.44 18.28 30.19
CA LYS A 70 4.42 17.94 29.17
C LYS A 70 3.71 17.28 27.98
N PRO A 71 3.86 17.82 26.74
CA PRO A 71 3.16 17.29 25.57
C PRO A 71 3.50 15.80 25.38
N ALA A 72 2.48 14.95 25.29
CA ALA A 72 2.67 13.56 24.89
C ALA A 72 3.12 13.52 23.43
N LYS A 73 4.09 12.68 23.10
CA LYS A 73 4.46 12.40 21.71
C LYS A 73 3.44 11.45 21.09
N VAL A 74 3.06 11.74 19.85
CA VAL A 74 2.30 10.83 18.99
C VAL A 74 3.22 10.37 17.89
N TYR A 75 3.25 9.07 17.64
CA TYR A 75 4.04 8.44 16.60
C TYR A 75 3.14 8.03 15.46
N ARG A 76 3.62 8.18 14.23
CA ARG A 76 2.94 7.73 13.02
C ARG A 76 3.91 7.02 12.10
N LEU A 77 3.40 6.12 11.27
CA LEU A 77 4.19 5.48 10.23
C LEU A 77 4.70 6.54 9.25
N VAL A 78 5.98 6.48 8.89
CA VAL A 78 6.51 7.19 7.73
C VAL A 78 6.06 6.41 6.50
N ALA A 79 5.30 7.06 5.60
CA ALA A 79 4.61 6.41 4.50
C ALA A 79 5.55 5.57 3.60
N GLY A 80 5.04 4.41 3.18
CA GLY A 80 5.66 3.52 2.21
C GLY A 80 5.80 2.08 2.73
N PRO A 81 5.85 1.10 1.82
CA PRO A 81 6.11 -0.28 2.18
C PRO A 81 7.53 -0.46 2.71
N LEU A 82 7.71 -1.42 3.63
CA LEU A 82 9.03 -1.85 4.06
C LEU A 82 9.60 -2.81 3.02
N GLU A 83 10.45 -2.30 2.13
CA GLU A 83 11.14 -3.11 1.13
C GLU A 83 12.61 -3.31 1.50
N VAL A 84 13.05 -4.57 1.45
CA VAL A 84 14.43 -4.97 1.67
C VAL A 84 14.95 -5.67 0.44
N ASN A 85 15.85 -5.01 -0.27
CA ASN A 85 16.49 -5.57 -1.45
C ASN A 85 18.02 -5.53 -1.31
N HIS A 86 18.65 -6.70 -1.36
CA HIS A 86 20.10 -6.79 -1.39
C HIS A 86 20.58 -7.79 -2.47
N PRO A 87 21.44 -7.41 -3.43
CA PRO A 87 21.85 -6.03 -3.73
C PRO A 87 20.65 -5.15 -4.13
N PRO A 88 20.76 -3.81 -3.99
CA PRO A 88 19.67 -2.89 -4.31
C PRO A 88 19.11 -3.09 -5.71
N ARG A 89 17.80 -3.22 -5.83
CA ARG A 89 17.08 -3.38 -7.11
C ARG A 89 16.15 -2.19 -7.32
N ARG A 90 16.11 -1.65 -8.51
CA ARG A 90 15.29 -0.47 -8.86
C ARG A 90 14.05 -0.86 -9.67
N HIS A 91 13.31 -1.86 -9.20
CA HIS A 91 12.13 -2.38 -9.90
C HIS A 91 11.03 -1.33 -10.06
N THR A 92 10.81 -0.52 -9.03
CA THR A 92 9.82 0.57 -9.06
C THR A 92 10.18 1.63 -10.11
N ASP A 93 11.46 1.99 -10.22
CA ASP A 93 11.91 2.93 -11.26
C ASP A 93 11.75 2.35 -12.65
N LEU A 94 12.12 1.08 -12.84
CA LEU A 94 11.93 0.39 -14.12
C LEU A 94 10.45 0.32 -14.50
N ALA A 95 9.58 -0.05 -13.57
CA ALA A 95 8.13 -0.08 -13.80
C ALA A 95 7.58 1.30 -14.21
N ALA A 96 8.01 2.36 -13.52
CA ALA A 96 7.60 3.73 -13.86
C ALA A 96 8.09 4.18 -15.23
N LEU A 97 9.33 3.82 -15.62
CA LEU A 97 9.88 4.12 -16.94
C LEU A 97 9.14 3.36 -18.05
N LEU A 98 8.83 2.07 -17.84
CA LEU A 98 8.04 1.27 -18.78
C LEU A 98 6.61 1.81 -18.93
N ALA A 99 5.96 2.19 -17.84
CA ALA A 99 4.65 2.83 -17.87
C ALA A 99 4.71 4.17 -18.64
N THR A 100 5.78 4.96 -18.45
CA THR A 100 5.98 6.22 -19.21
C THR A 100 6.18 5.95 -20.69
N ALA A 101 6.91 4.90 -21.06
CA ALA A 101 7.10 4.52 -22.46
C ALA A 101 5.76 4.08 -23.09
N LEU A 102 4.97 3.24 -22.43
CA LEU A 102 3.63 2.84 -22.87
C LEU A 102 2.68 4.03 -23.02
N GLY A 103 2.74 4.99 -22.09
CA GLY A 103 1.91 6.20 -22.14
C GLY A 103 2.09 7.05 -23.42
N ARG A 104 3.25 6.94 -24.10
CA ARG A 104 3.49 7.63 -25.37
C ARG A 104 2.65 7.10 -26.54
N PHE A 105 2.10 5.90 -26.40
CA PHE A 105 1.23 5.28 -27.39
C PHE A 105 -0.26 5.58 -27.16
N GLY A 106 -0.60 6.44 -26.18
CA GLY A 106 -1.98 6.85 -25.92
C GLY A 106 -2.90 5.65 -25.64
N GLY A 107 -4.04 5.60 -26.31
CA GLY A 107 -5.03 4.54 -26.14
C GLY A 107 -4.53 3.12 -26.46
N GLU A 108 -3.59 2.96 -27.38
CA GLU A 108 -2.96 1.67 -27.67
C GLU A 108 -2.12 1.18 -26.49
N GLY A 109 -1.37 2.08 -25.84
CA GLY A 109 -0.60 1.76 -24.63
C GLY A 109 -1.50 1.39 -23.46
N GLU A 110 -2.64 2.07 -23.29
CA GLU A 110 -3.64 1.74 -22.27
C GLU A 110 -4.30 0.37 -22.54
N ALA A 111 -4.64 0.08 -23.79
CA ALA A 111 -5.20 -1.22 -24.19
C ALA A 111 -4.20 -2.37 -23.96
N ALA A 112 -2.93 -2.15 -24.32
CA ALA A 112 -1.86 -3.11 -24.07
C ALA A 112 -1.66 -3.36 -22.56
N ALA A 113 -1.67 -2.30 -21.74
CA ALA A 113 -1.57 -2.42 -20.30
C ALA A 113 -2.75 -3.19 -19.70
N ARG A 114 -3.98 -2.93 -20.17
CA ARG A 114 -5.21 -3.64 -19.77
C ARG A 114 -5.12 -5.12 -20.09
N ALA A 115 -4.73 -5.48 -21.31
CA ALA A 115 -4.53 -6.88 -21.70
C ALA A 115 -3.46 -7.59 -20.87
N ALA A 116 -2.36 -6.89 -20.57
CA ALA A 116 -1.30 -7.42 -19.70
C ALA A 116 -1.80 -7.67 -18.27
N GLY A 117 -2.61 -6.76 -17.72
CA GLY A 117 -3.25 -6.90 -16.43
C GLY A 117 -4.18 -8.11 -16.35
N ALA A 118 -5.05 -8.28 -17.35
CA ALA A 118 -5.94 -9.44 -17.47
C ALA A 118 -5.13 -10.75 -17.54
N GLY A 119 -4.13 -10.82 -18.40
CA GLY A 119 -3.25 -11.99 -18.52
C GLY A 119 -2.47 -12.28 -17.23
N PHE A 120 -2.11 -11.27 -16.45
CA PHE A 120 -1.49 -11.47 -15.14
C PHE A 120 -2.48 -12.08 -14.14
N ALA A 121 -3.68 -11.52 -14.00
CA ALA A 121 -4.69 -12.02 -13.07
C ALA A 121 -5.08 -13.47 -13.35
N LEU A 122 -5.22 -13.86 -14.61
CA LEU A 122 -5.56 -15.23 -15.01
C LEU A 122 -4.50 -16.27 -14.62
N ARG A 123 -3.26 -15.87 -14.40
CA ARG A 123 -2.19 -16.77 -13.93
C ARG A 123 -2.16 -16.94 -12.41
N LEU A 124 -2.87 -16.10 -11.66
CA LEU A 124 -2.97 -16.23 -10.20
C LEU A 124 -3.96 -17.35 -9.83
N PRO A 125 -3.69 -18.10 -8.77
CA PRO A 125 -4.61 -19.13 -8.28
C PRO A 125 -5.87 -18.49 -7.68
N GLY A 126 -6.97 -19.27 -7.62
CA GLY A 126 -8.23 -18.82 -7.04
C GLY A 126 -9.25 -18.35 -8.08
N GLN A 127 -10.38 -17.84 -7.62
CA GLN A 127 -11.48 -17.32 -8.43
C GLN A 127 -11.96 -15.96 -7.91
N GLY A 128 -12.62 -15.19 -8.76
CA GLY A 128 -13.15 -13.90 -8.37
C GLY A 128 -12.09 -12.95 -7.82
N LEU A 129 -12.50 -12.03 -6.96
CA LEU A 129 -11.58 -11.10 -6.30
C LEU A 129 -10.61 -11.75 -5.31
N GLU A 130 -10.94 -12.96 -4.79
CA GLU A 130 -10.05 -13.73 -3.91
C GLU A 130 -8.70 -14.04 -4.58
N ARG A 131 -8.71 -14.22 -5.91
CA ARG A 131 -7.50 -14.39 -6.72
C ARG A 131 -6.50 -13.24 -6.53
N LEU A 132 -7.01 -12.04 -6.31
CA LEU A 132 -6.21 -10.82 -6.19
C LEU A 132 -5.85 -10.45 -4.73
N GLU A 133 -6.42 -11.15 -3.73
CA GLU A 133 -6.14 -10.87 -2.30
C GLU A 133 -4.65 -10.92 -1.93
N PRO A 134 -3.85 -11.91 -2.43
CA PRO A 134 -2.41 -11.97 -2.10
C PRO A 134 -1.63 -10.74 -2.55
N LEU A 135 -2.18 -9.91 -3.44
CA LEU A 135 -1.56 -8.66 -3.89
C LEU A 135 -1.66 -7.52 -2.86
N GLY A 136 -2.52 -7.66 -1.84
CA GLY A 136 -2.59 -6.73 -0.72
C GLY A 136 -3.38 -5.44 -1.01
N ALA A 137 -4.22 -5.41 -2.04
CA ALA A 137 -5.06 -4.24 -2.35
C ALA A 137 -6.27 -4.08 -1.43
N GLY A 138 -6.71 -5.15 -0.75
CA GLY A 138 -7.90 -5.14 0.10
C GLY A 138 -9.16 -4.77 -0.68
N TYR A 139 -9.48 -5.56 -1.72
CA TYR A 139 -10.63 -5.32 -2.58
C TYR A 139 -11.96 -5.54 -1.88
N ARG A 140 -12.91 -4.67 -2.15
CA ARG A 140 -14.31 -4.81 -1.74
C ARG A 140 -15.21 -4.56 -2.92
N LEU A 141 -16.10 -5.52 -3.19
CA LEU A 141 -17.15 -5.37 -4.20
C LEU A 141 -18.35 -4.67 -3.56
N LEU A 142 -18.78 -3.58 -4.13
CA LEU A 142 -20.04 -2.89 -3.89
C LEU A 142 -20.94 -3.12 -5.09
N GLU A 143 -22.21 -2.71 -5.04
CA GLU A 143 -23.21 -3.04 -6.08
C GLU A 143 -22.72 -2.83 -7.52
N ASP A 144 -22.10 -1.68 -7.80
CA ASP A 144 -21.64 -1.28 -9.12
C ASP A 144 -20.16 -0.89 -9.17
N ARG A 145 -19.40 -1.15 -8.07
CA ARG A 145 -18.03 -0.68 -7.91
C ARG A 145 -17.14 -1.70 -7.22
N VAL A 146 -15.87 -1.64 -7.55
CA VAL A 146 -14.81 -2.26 -6.76
C VAL A 146 -14.00 -1.15 -6.09
N VAL A 147 -13.80 -1.28 -4.80
CA VAL A 147 -12.93 -0.39 -4.02
C VAL A 147 -11.69 -1.17 -3.59
N ALA A 148 -10.53 -0.69 -3.99
CA ALA A 148 -9.24 -1.15 -3.48
C ALA A 148 -8.86 -0.25 -2.30
N GLY A 149 -8.69 -0.81 -1.12
CA GLY A 149 -8.31 -0.05 0.08
C GLY A 149 -6.87 0.46 0.05
N ASN A 150 -6.03 -0.12 -0.82
CA ASN A 150 -4.66 0.27 -1.08
C ASN A 150 -4.35 0.14 -2.57
N CYS A 151 -3.69 1.16 -3.14
CA CYS A 151 -3.20 1.07 -4.52
C CYS A 151 -1.86 0.36 -4.55
N ILE A 152 -1.85 -0.92 -4.97
CA ILE A 152 -0.63 -1.75 -5.06
C ILE A 152 0.39 -1.27 -6.08
N PHE A 153 0.03 -0.32 -6.94
CA PHE A 153 0.89 0.27 -7.96
C PHE A 153 1.08 1.78 -7.77
N LYS A 154 0.92 2.27 -6.53
CA LYS A 154 0.84 3.70 -6.23
C LYS A 154 1.99 4.51 -6.82
N GLU A 155 3.23 4.09 -6.64
CA GLU A 155 4.42 4.83 -7.08
C GLU A 155 4.50 4.97 -8.60
N ALA A 156 4.08 3.94 -9.35
CA ALA A 156 3.99 3.98 -10.81
C ALA A 156 2.75 4.78 -11.26
N CYS A 157 1.62 4.64 -10.53
CA CYS A 157 0.37 5.33 -10.81
C CYS A 157 0.52 6.85 -10.67
N ASP A 158 1.25 7.34 -9.67
CA ASP A 158 1.49 8.77 -9.48
C ASP A 158 2.23 9.41 -10.67
N ARG A 159 2.98 8.63 -11.45
CA ARG A 159 3.71 9.08 -12.65
C ARG A 159 2.95 8.87 -13.96
N GLN A 160 2.22 7.76 -14.11
CA GLN A 160 1.52 7.38 -15.34
C GLN A 160 0.18 6.69 -15.03
N ARG A 161 -0.76 7.49 -14.51
CA ARG A 161 -2.05 7.00 -14.03
C ARG A 161 -2.84 6.23 -15.09
N HIS A 162 -2.97 6.77 -16.31
CA HIS A 162 -3.80 6.16 -17.35
C HIS A 162 -3.38 4.73 -17.66
N VAL A 163 -2.08 4.52 -17.89
CA VAL A 163 -1.52 3.20 -18.20
C VAL A 163 -1.68 2.25 -17.01
N VAL A 164 -1.29 2.71 -15.80
CA VAL A 164 -1.30 1.86 -14.59
C VAL A 164 -2.72 1.53 -14.14
N CYS A 165 -3.65 2.50 -14.21
CA CYS A 165 -5.05 2.23 -13.88
C CYS A 165 -5.72 1.33 -14.94
N SER A 166 -5.34 1.42 -16.21
CA SER A 166 -5.80 0.49 -17.26
C SER A 166 -5.32 -0.93 -17.01
N LEU A 167 -4.05 -1.11 -16.62
CA LEU A 167 -3.53 -2.43 -16.18
C LEU A 167 -4.33 -2.99 -15.02
N HIS A 168 -4.56 -2.19 -13.98
CA HIS A 168 -5.32 -2.59 -12.80
C HIS A 168 -6.78 -2.92 -13.13
N ALA A 169 -7.42 -2.14 -14.00
CA ALA A 169 -8.76 -2.43 -14.50
C ALA A 169 -8.83 -3.78 -15.23
N GLY A 170 -7.85 -4.09 -16.08
CA GLY A 170 -7.76 -5.39 -16.75
C GLY A 170 -7.64 -6.57 -15.79
N MET A 171 -6.90 -6.39 -14.68
CA MET A 171 -6.83 -7.42 -13.62
C MET A 171 -8.21 -7.67 -13.00
N LEU A 172 -8.97 -6.60 -12.71
CA LEU A 172 -10.31 -6.69 -12.13
C LEU A 172 -11.32 -7.30 -13.12
N GLU A 173 -11.27 -6.95 -14.40
CA GLU A 173 -12.09 -7.54 -15.45
C GLU A 173 -11.91 -9.05 -15.53
N ALA A 174 -10.65 -9.51 -15.54
CA ALA A 174 -10.35 -10.92 -15.59
C ALA A 174 -10.69 -11.67 -14.28
N ALA A 175 -10.62 -11.00 -13.14
CA ALA A 175 -11.01 -11.57 -11.87
C ALA A 175 -12.54 -11.69 -11.70
N LEU A 176 -13.30 -10.74 -12.26
CA LEU A 176 -14.75 -10.69 -12.16
C LEU A 176 -15.48 -11.42 -13.30
N ASP A 177 -14.71 -12.01 -14.21
CA ASP A 177 -15.22 -12.81 -15.33
C ASP A 177 -16.23 -12.06 -16.24
N GLY A 178 -15.88 -10.80 -16.57
CA GLY A 178 -16.58 -10.15 -17.67
C GLY A 178 -16.89 -8.66 -17.64
N PRO A 179 -17.36 -8.02 -16.56
CA PRO A 179 -17.81 -6.63 -16.69
C PRO A 179 -16.64 -5.72 -17.03
N ARG A 180 -16.86 -4.81 -17.98
CA ARG A 180 -15.88 -3.76 -18.25
C ARG A 180 -15.69 -2.88 -17.01
N VAL A 181 -14.44 -2.61 -16.67
CA VAL A 181 -14.07 -1.87 -15.46
C VAL A 181 -13.46 -0.52 -15.85
N LEU A 182 -14.04 0.58 -15.32
CA LEU A 182 -13.53 1.93 -15.54
C LEU A 182 -12.87 2.45 -14.27
N PRO A 183 -11.59 2.87 -14.33
CA PRO A 183 -10.92 3.51 -13.21
C PRO A 183 -11.56 4.89 -12.92
N LEU A 184 -12.05 5.11 -11.70
CA LEU A 184 -12.51 6.42 -11.24
C LEU A 184 -11.38 7.23 -10.58
N GLY A 185 -10.32 6.57 -10.16
CA GLY A 185 -9.14 7.19 -9.57
C GLY A 185 -9.01 7.00 -8.06
N PRO A 186 -8.05 7.71 -7.45
CA PRO A 186 -7.75 7.57 -6.02
C PRO A 186 -8.86 8.15 -5.15
N ASP A 187 -9.09 7.52 -4.00
CA ASP A 187 -10.08 7.93 -2.99
C ASP A 187 -9.57 9.00 -2.01
N GLY A 188 -8.36 9.50 -2.21
CA GLY A 188 -7.69 10.46 -1.32
C GLY A 188 -7.14 9.86 -0.01
N LYS A 189 -7.37 8.55 0.24
CA LYS A 189 -6.92 7.82 1.44
C LYS A 189 -5.88 6.74 1.15
N GLY A 190 -5.40 6.69 -0.09
CA GLY A 190 -4.41 5.72 -0.56
C GLY A 190 -4.99 4.56 -1.35
N GLY A 191 -6.30 4.45 -1.43
CA GLY A 191 -7.03 3.48 -2.24
C GLY A 191 -7.46 4.01 -3.60
N CYS A 192 -8.16 3.17 -4.36
CA CYS A 192 -8.71 3.48 -5.69
C CYS A 192 -10.12 2.93 -5.83
N THR A 193 -10.95 3.59 -6.63
CA THR A 193 -12.30 3.16 -6.96
C THR A 193 -12.40 2.85 -8.44
N PHE A 194 -13.14 1.80 -8.77
CA PHE A 194 -13.38 1.32 -10.13
C PHE A 194 -14.88 1.09 -10.32
N GLN A 195 -15.43 1.62 -11.41
CA GLN A 195 -16.83 1.45 -11.80
C GLN A 195 -17.00 0.18 -12.64
N LEU A 196 -17.95 -0.66 -12.30
CA LEU A 196 -18.38 -1.79 -13.14
C LEU A 196 -19.42 -1.29 -14.14
N MET A 197 -19.12 -1.48 -15.43
CA MET A 197 -20.08 -1.14 -16.50
C MET A 197 -21.04 -2.33 -16.65
N LYS A 198 -22.33 -2.06 -16.55
CA LYS A 198 -23.35 -3.05 -16.94
C LYS A 198 -23.30 -3.20 -18.45
N GLU A 199 -23.29 -4.43 -18.94
CA GLU A 199 -23.56 -4.66 -20.36
C GLU A 199 -25.02 -4.26 -20.61
N GLU A 200 -25.23 -3.23 -21.43
CA GLU A 200 -26.56 -2.95 -21.98
C GLU A 200 -26.89 -4.08 -22.98
N HIS A 201 -27.86 -4.90 -22.62
CA HIS A 201 -28.45 -5.89 -23.53
C HIS A 201 -29.42 -5.20 -24.51
#